data_ad72dbaeb342fddab1272d7a6d72371a
#
_entry.id   ad72dbaeb342fddab1272d7a6d72371a
#
_cell.length_a   1.000
_cell.length_b   1.000
_cell.length_c   1.000
_cell.angle_alpha   90.00
_cell.angle_beta   90.00
_cell.angle_gamma   90.00
#
_symmetry.space_group_name_H-M   'P 1'
#
loop_
_entity.id
_entity.type
_entity.pdbx_description
1 polymer ?
#
loop_
_entity_poly.entity_id
_entity_poly.type
_entity_poly.pdbx_seq_one_letter_code
_entity_poly.pdbx_strand_id
1 'polypeptide(L)'
;MAQDNGYVFIKDLRPGLKNINVMSIILEMGKPNRTKDGHDVRTCKIADKTGCINISIWDEPGGLLQPGDICRITKGYASMWKGCLTLYTGKGGDIHKIGEFCMQFSETPNMSEPNPEFQPKQEPHQRKSPTDQNQFNSGGDQSQQATGPRPPIPPLMPGNGQPRQWFVV
;
A
#
# COMPACT_ATOMS: atom_id res chain seq x y z
N MET A 1 -16.56 20.65 9.73
CA MET A 1 -15.84 19.40 10.01
C MET A 1 -16.68 18.57 10.95
N ALA A 2 -17.48 17.68 10.40
CA ALA A 2 -18.30 16.81 11.21
C ALA A 2 -17.45 15.65 11.72
N GLN A 3 -16.97 15.74 12.95
CA GLN A 3 -16.52 14.59 13.69
C GLN A 3 -17.77 13.88 14.24
N ASP A 4 -18.47 13.18 13.38
CA ASP A 4 -19.52 12.29 13.82
C ASP A 4 -18.86 11.07 14.50
N ASN A 5 -19.05 10.99 15.80
CA ASN A 5 -18.78 9.82 16.63
C ASN A 5 -17.34 9.28 16.67
N GLY A 6 -16.33 10.10 16.46
CA GLY A 6 -14.94 9.67 16.57
C GLY A 6 -14.45 8.78 15.44
N TYR A 7 -15.18 8.69 14.33
CA TYR A 7 -14.74 8.01 13.12
C TYR A 7 -13.98 8.96 12.21
N VAL A 8 -12.91 8.42 11.60
CA VAL A 8 -12.06 9.12 10.65
C VAL A 8 -12.34 8.58 9.26
N PHE A 9 -12.41 9.45 8.25
CA PHE A 9 -12.52 9.03 6.86
C PHE A 9 -11.17 8.58 6.31
N ILE A 10 -11.23 7.64 5.37
CA ILE A 10 -10.03 7.08 4.75
C ILE A 10 -9.16 8.16 4.12
N LYS A 11 -9.74 9.15 3.44
CA LYS A 11 -8.99 10.27 2.84
C LYS A 11 -8.21 11.13 3.85
N ASP A 12 -8.64 11.14 5.10
CA ASP A 12 -8.03 11.95 6.16
C ASP A 12 -6.93 11.21 6.92
N LEU A 13 -6.70 9.95 6.59
CA LEU A 13 -5.63 9.14 7.19
C LEU A 13 -4.26 9.69 6.79
N ARG A 14 -3.38 9.76 7.77
CA ARG A 14 -2.00 10.23 7.61
C ARG A 14 -1.05 9.27 8.32
N PRO A 15 0.20 9.16 7.85
CA PRO A 15 1.21 8.36 8.56
C PRO A 15 1.39 8.84 9.99
N GLY A 16 1.44 7.91 10.93
CA GLY A 16 1.64 8.19 12.35
C GLY A 16 0.37 8.45 13.15
N LEU A 17 -0.81 8.48 12.53
CA LEU A 17 -2.07 8.53 13.26
C LEU A 17 -2.30 7.24 14.03
N LYS A 18 -2.74 7.39 15.27
CA LYS A 18 -3.05 6.28 16.19
C LYS A 18 -4.45 6.46 16.77
N ASN A 19 -4.95 5.37 17.35
CA ASN A 19 -6.29 5.34 17.95
C ASN A 19 -7.40 5.73 16.97
N ILE A 20 -7.31 5.20 15.77
CA ILE A 20 -8.20 5.51 14.65
C ILE A 20 -9.40 4.57 14.67
N ASN A 21 -10.58 5.13 14.54
CA ASN A 21 -11.80 4.37 14.28
C ASN A 21 -12.25 4.64 12.85
N VAL A 22 -12.42 3.58 12.07
CA VAL A 22 -12.84 3.66 10.66
C VAL A 22 -14.00 2.71 10.42
N MET A 23 -14.97 3.17 9.66
CA MET A 23 -16.02 2.32 9.11
C MET A 23 -15.81 2.17 7.61
N SER A 24 -15.73 0.94 7.14
CA SER A 24 -15.38 0.64 5.75
C SER A 24 -15.97 -0.67 5.26
N ILE A 25 -16.05 -0.81 3.95
CA ILE A 25 -16.41 -2.05 3.28
C ILE A 25 -15.15 -2.75 2.75
N ILE A 26 -15.10 -4.06 2.86
CA ILE A 26 -14.00 -4.86 2.30
C ILE A 26 -14.26 -5.07 0.81
N LEU A 27 -13.32 -4.63 -0.02
CA LEU A 27 -13.38 -4.81 -1.47
C LEU A 27 -12.64 -6.06 -1.92
N GLU A 28 -11.44 -6.27 -1.39
CA GLU A 28 -10.59 -7.38 -1.75
C GLU A 28 -9.91 -7.95 -0.51
N MET A 29 -9.70 -9.25 -0.50
CA MET A 29 -8.95 -9.94 0.53
C MET A 29 -7.75 -10.65 -0.07
N GLY A 30 -6.58 -10.34 0.46
CA GLY A 30 -5.34 -11.02 0.12
C GLY A 30 -5.24 -12.41 0.75
N LYS A 31 -4.31 -13.19 0.23
CA LYS A 31 -3.97 -14.49 0.82
C LYS A 31 -3.28 -14.29 2.18
N PRO A 32 -3.49 -15.22 3.12
CA PRO A 32 -2.76 -15.18 4.38
C PRO A 32 -1.27 -15.42 4.14
N ASN A 33 -0.45 -14.57 4.71
CA ASN A 33 1.00 -14.74 4.78
C ASN A 33 1.38 -15.11 6.20
N ARG A 34 2.01 -16.26 6.36
CA ARG A 34 2.49 -16.70 7.67
C ARG A 34 3.80 -16.02 8.00
N THR A 35 3.84 -15.35 9.14
CA THR A 35 5.06 -14.72 9.66
C THR A 35 5.99 -15.76 10.30
N LYS A 36 7.25 -15.39 10.50
CA LYS A 36 8.23 -16.26 11.19
C LYS A 36 7.79 -16.63 12.61
N ASP A 37 7.00 -15.77 13.23
CA ASP A 37 6.48 -15.95 14.59
C ASP A 37 5.22 -16.82 14.65
N GLY A 38 4.75 -17.32 13.51
CA GLY A 38 3.60 -18.21 13.40
C GLY A 38 2.24 -17.52 13.30
N HIS A 39 2.22 -16.20 13.16
CA HIS A 39 1.00 -15.43 12.94
C HIS A 39 0.61 -15.36 11.46
N ASP A 40 -0.67 -15.34 11.18
CA ASP A 40 -1.20 -15.13 9.84
C ASP A 40 -1.54 -13.66 9.65
N VAL A 41 -1.01 -13.05 8.58
CA VAL A 41 -1.29 -11.67 8.21
C VAL A 41 -1.96 -11.64 6.85
N ARG A 42 -3.09 -10.95 6.74
CA ARG A 42 -3.78 -10.71 5.47
C ARG A 42 -3.79 -9.23 5.15
N THR A 43 -3.46 -8.89 3.94
CA THR A 43 -3.65 -7.55 3.41
C THR A 43 -4.97 -7.50 2.67
N CYS A 44 -5.85 -6.62 3.07
CA CYS A 44 -7.16 -6.43 2.47
C CYS A 44 -7.27 -5.00 1.96
N LYS A 45 -8.05 -4.81 0.91
CA LYS A 45 -8.42 -3.48 0.42
C LYS A 45 -9.78 -3.11 0.99
N ILE A 46 -9.82 -1.99 1.68
CA ILE A 46 -11.05 -1.44 2.27
C ILE A 46 -11.35 -0.07 1.70
N ALA A 47 -12.60 0.31 1.69
CA ALA A 47 -13.03 1.60 1.19
C ALA A 47 -14.16 2.20 2.03
N ASP A 48 -14.26 3.52 1.98
CA ASP A 48 -15.43 4.29 2.39
C ASP A 48 -15.86 5.25 1.27
N LYS A 49 -16.79 6.13 1.53
CA LYS A 49 -17.26 7.11 0.54
C LYS A 49 -16.17 8.09 0.07
N THR A 50 -15.02 8.15 0.74
CA THR A 50 -13.96 9.15 0.51
C THR A 50 -12.74 8.60 -0.19
N GLY A 51 -12.57 7.28 -0.24
CA GLY A 51 -11.45 6.63 -0.88
C GLY A 51 -11.22 5.22 -0.36
N CYS A 52 -10.10 4.62 -0.74
CA CYS A 52 -9.71 3.29 -0.29
C CYS A 52 -8.29 3.26 0.28
N ILE A 53 -7.99 2.22 1.02
CA ILE A 53 -6.68 1.97 1.64
C ILE A 53 -6.49 0.47 1.86
N ASN A 54 -5.24 0.04 1.92
CA ASN A 54 -4.93 -1.31 2.35
C ASN A 54 -4.87 -1.39 3.88
N ILE A 55 -5.43 -2.45 4.43
CA ILE A 55 -5.35 -2.79 5.84
C ILE A 55 -4.65 -4.13 6.01
N SER A 56 -3.79 -4.22 7.00
CA SER A 56 -3.18 -5.49 7.44
C SER A 56 -3.92 -6.01 8.67
N ILE A 57 -4.51 -7.19 8.52
CA ILE A 57 -5.29 -7.86 9.56
C ILE A 57 -4.52 -9.08 10.03
N TRP A 58 -4.35 -9.19 11.33
CA TRP A 58 -3.59 -10.27 11.97
C TRP A 58 -4.53 -11.35 12.52
N ASP A 59 -4.15 -12.61 12.29
CA ASP A 59 -4.78 -13.81 12.86
C ASP A 59 -6.27 -13.99 12.52
N GLU A 60 -7.05 -14.48 13.46
CA GLU A 60 -8.43 -14.92 13.28
C GLU A 60 -9.39 -13.93 12.60
N PRO A 61 -9.41 -12.65 12.94
CA PRO A 61 -10.34 -11.73 12.30
C PRO A 61 -10.25 -11.75 10.76
N GLY A 62 -9.04 -11.92 10.22
CA GLY A 62 -8.84 -12.03 8.78
C GLY A 62 -9.44 -13.29 8.15
N GLY A 63 -9.65 -14.35 8.91
CA GLY A 63 -10.27 -15.59 8.44
C GLY A 63 -11.79 -15.57 8.39
N LEU A 64 -12.41 -14.70 9.17
CA LEU A 64 -13.87 -14.61 9.30
C LEU A 64 -14.51 -13.58 8.38
N LEU A 65 -13.71 -12.69 7.81
CA LEU A 65 -14.17 -11.59 6.96
C LEU A 65 -14.15 -12.00 5.49
N GLN A 66 -15.05 -11.40 4.72
CA GLN A 66 -15.20 -11.64 3.29
C GLN A 66 -15.35 -10.33 2.52
N PRO A 67 -15.03 -10.31 1.22
CA PRO A 67 -15.34 -9.16 0.38
C PRO A 67 -16.84 -8.84 0.42
N GLY A 68 -17.18 -7.56 0.55
CA GLY A 68 -18.53 -7.09 0.73
C GLY A 68 -18.95 -6.88 2.18
N ASP A 69 -18.18 -7.35 3.14
CA ASP A 69 -18.45 -7.12 4.55
C ASP A 69 -18.18 -5.68 4.93
N ILE A 70 -19.11 -5.08 5.67
CA ILE A 70 -18.93 -3.76 6.27
C ILE A 70 -18.36 -3.95 7.66
N CYS A 71 -17.21 -3.34 7.89
CA CYS A 71 -16.44 -3.52 9.11
C CYS A 71 -16.23 -2.21 9.84
N ARG A 72 -16.26 -2.30 11.15
CA ARG A 72 -15.84 -1.23 12.05
C ARG A 72 -14.48 -1.59 12.63
N ILE A 73 -13.51 -0.73 12.35
CA ILE A 73 -12.15 -0.83 12.89
C ILE A 73 -12.05 0.13 14.07
N THR A 74 -11.54 -0.34 15.18
CA THR A 74 -11.35 0.46 16.39
C THR A 74 -9.90 0.42 16.83
N LYS A 75 -9.40 1.56 17.33
CA LYS A 75 -8.03 1.70 17.81
C LYS A 75 -6.96 1.27 16.80
N GLY A 76 -7.24 1.48 15.50
CA GLY A 76 -6.26 1.27 14.43
C GLY A 76 -5.16 2.32 14.44
N TYR A 77 -4.13 2.07 13.66
CA TYR A 77 -3.09 3.06 13.39
C TYR A 77 -2.68 3.02 11.92
N ALA A 78 -2.27 4.16 11.41
CA ALA A 78 -1.81 4.30 10.03
C ALA A 78 -0.28 4.45 10.00
N SER A 79 0.38 3.68 9.19
CA SER A 79 1.82 3.71 9.03
C SER A 79 2.24 3.46 7.59
N MET A 80 3.45 3.88 7.25
CA MET A 80 4.02 3.62 5.93
C MET A 80 4.63 2.21 5.90
N TRP A 81 4.27 1.46 4.89
CA TRP A 81 4.84 0.16 4.59
C TRP A 81 5.31 0.14 3.14
N LYS A 82 6.62 -0.02 2.92
CA LYS A 82 7.23 -0.04 1.58
C LYS A 82 6.81 1.15 0.70
N GLY A 83 6.73 2.33 1.29
CA GLY A 83 6.33 3.56 0.60
C GLY A 83 4.82 3.75 0.42
N CYS A 84 4.01 2.84 0.94
CA CYS A 84 2.54 2.88 0.86
C CYS A 84 1.92 3.08 2.24
N LEU A 85 0.94 3.96 2.34
CA LEU A 85 0.18 4.13 3.56
C LEU A 85 -0.69 2.90 3.80
N THR A 86 -0.58 2.29 4.97
CA THR A 86 -1.32 1.09 5.34
C THR A 86 -1.95 1.29 6.71
N LEU A 87 -3.18 0.84 6.85
CA LEU A 87 -3.89 0.80 8.11
C LEU A 87 -3.61 -0.55 8.82
N TYR A 88 -3.46 -0.50 10.12
CA TYR A 88 -3.21 -1.68 10.95
C TYR A 88 -4.21 -1.72 12.10
N THR A 89 -4.64 -2.90 12.47
CA THR A 89 -5.28 -3.12 13.76
C THR A 89 -4.20 -3.16 14.84
N GLY A 90 -4.16 -2.16 15.71
CA GLY A 90 -3.15 -2.09 16.77
C GLY A 90 -3.41 -3.10 17.90
N LYS A 91 -2.45 -3.19 18.83
CA LYS A 91 -2.67 -3.92 20.08
C LYS A 91 -3.87 -3.35 20.83
N GLY A 92 -4.85 -4.20 21.14
CA GLY A 92 -6.12 -3.77 21.72
C GLY A 92 -7.06 -3.10 20.71
N GLY A 93 -6.68 -3.05 19.44
CA GLY A 93 -7.57 -2.71 18.35
C GLY A 93 -8.38 -3.92 17.93
N ASP A 94 -9.49 -3.65 17.27
CA ASP A 94 -10.40 -4.69 16.83
C ASP A 94 -11.05 -4.36 15.51
N ILE A 95 -11.51 -5.39 14.81
CA ILE A 95 -12.28 -5.27 13.59
C ILE A 95 -13.54 -6.11 13.71
N HIS A 96 -14.69 -5.47 13.62
CA HIS A 96 -15.99 -6.13 13.73
C HIS A 96 -16.80 -5.96 12.45
N LYS A 97 -17.34 -7.05 11.97
CA LYS A 97 -18.37 -7.02 10.92
C LYS A 97 -19.65 -6.45 11.50
N ILE A 98 -20.21 -5.43 10.84
CA ILE A 98 -21.45 -4.75 11.25
C ILE A 98 -22.55 -4.83 10.19
N GLY A 99 -22.23 -5.26 8.99
CA GLY A 99 -23.20 -5.36 7.89
C GLY A 99 -22.57 -5.96 6.64
N GLU A 100 -23.34 -5.99 5.58
CA GLU A 100 -22.94 -6.50 4.27
C GLU A 100 -23.54 -5.66 3.15
N PHE A 101 -22.76 -5.42 2.10
CA PHE A 101 -23.18 -4.88 0.79
C PHE A 101 -23.96 -3.55 0.73
N CYS A 102 -24.26 -2.92 1.85
CA CYS A 102 -25.10 -1.72 1.94
C CYS A 102 -24.31 -0.45 2.24
N MET A 103 -23.10 -0.32 1.74
CA MET A 103 -22.24 0.85 1.96
C MET A 103 -21.81 1.47 0.64
N GLN A 104 -22.03 2.76 0.50
CA GLN A 104 -21.47 3.53 -0.61
C GLN A 104 -19.98 3.71 -0.39
N PHE A 105 -19.20 3.42 -1.42
CA PHE A 105 -17.74 3.54 -1.37
C PHE A 105 -17.16 4.15 -2.63
N SER A 106 -15.93 4.63 -2.54
CA SER A 106 -15.12 5.10 -3.65
C SER A 106 -13.75 4.40 -3.63
N GLU A 107 -13.27 3.98 -4.77
CA GLU A 107 -11.92 3.43 -4.91
C GLU A 107 -10.87 4.50 -5.21
N THR A 108 -11.28 5.73 -5.38
CA THR A 108 -10.40 6.86 -5.64
C THR A 108 -10.65 8.00 -4.65
N PRO A 109 -9.59 8.57 -4.07
CA PRO A 109 -8.19 8.19 -4.18
C PRO A 109 -7.87 6.89 -3.45
N ASN A 110 -6.83 6.18 -3.93
CA ASN A 110 -6.24 5.06 -3.20
C ASN A 110 -5.11 5.58 -2.30
N MET A 111 -5.35 5.60 -1.01
CA MET A 111 -4.39 6.13 -0.03
C MET A 111 -3.15 5.25 0.14
N SER A 112 -3.20 4.02 -0.32
CA SER A 112 -2.05 3.10 -0.32
C SER A 112 -1.17 3.22 -1.56
N GLU A 113 -1.54 4.04 -2.53
CA GLU A 113 -0.63 4.36 -3.61
C GLU A 113 0.54 5.21 -3.11
N PRO A 114 1.73 5.04 -3.70
CA PRO A 114 2.88 5.85 -3.33
C PRO A 114 2.57 7.33 -3.51
N ASN A 115 2.52 8.08 -2.42
CA ASN A 115 2.30 9.51 -2.45
C ASN A 115 3.58 10.24 -2.06
N PRO A 116 4.11 11.11 -2.92
CA PRO A 116 5.31 11.87 -2.62
C PRO A 116 5.18 12.78 -1.39
N GLU A 117 3.96 13.16 -1.00
CA GLU A 117 3.73 13.95 0.21
C GLU A 117 4.06 13.19 1.50
N PHE A 118 3.96 11.85 1.48
CA PHE A 118 4.23 11.00 2.65
C PHE A 118 5.64 10.40 2.63
N GLN A 119 6.38 10.57 1.54
CA GLN A 119 7.77 10.16 1.52
C GLN A 119 8.59 11.15 2.34
N PRO A 120 9.47 10.66 3.24
CA PRO A 120 10.43 11.55 3.85
C PRO A 120 11.20 12.22 2.71
N LYS A 121 11.20 13.54 2.68
CA LYS A 121 12.04 14.29 1.77
C LYS A 121 13.47 13.80 1.99
N GLN A 122 13.93 12.95 1.10
CA GLN A 122 15.36 12.72 1.00
C GLN A 122 15.93 14.05 0.55
N GLU A 123 16.49 14.79 1.47
CA GLU A 123 17.37 15.86 1.10
C GLU A 123 18.40 15.27 0.15
N PRO A 124 18.61 15.88 -1.01
CA PRO A 124 19.67 15.42 -1.87
C PRO A 124 20.95 15.60 -1.09
N HIS A 125 21.46 14.51 -0.53
CA HIS A 125 22.85 14.48 -0.14
C HIS A 125 23.61 14.77 -1.41
N GLN A 126 24.01 16.02 -1.56
CA GLN A 126 25.07 16.38 -2.47
C GLN A 126 26.25 15.49 -2.13
N ARG A 127 26.32 14.38 -2.82
CA ARG A 127 27.60 13.68 -2.94
C ARG A 127 28.49 14.67 -3.64
N LYS A 128 29.28 15.41 -2.87
CA LYS A 128 30.45 16.05 -3.39
C LYS A 128 31.27 14.94 -4.03
N SER A 129 31.23 14.86 -5.32
CA SER A 129 32.20 14.08 -6.06
C SER A 129 33.55 14.63 -5.68
N PRO A 130 34.48 13.83 -5.15
CA PRO A 130 35.84 14.30 -5.06
C PRO A 130 36.29 14.57 -6.48
N THR A 131 36.69 15.79 -6.72
CA THR A 131 37.36 16.19 -7.92
C THR A 131 38.65 15.43 -7.96
N ASP A 132 38.72 14.38 -8.72
CA ASP A 132 39.97 13.71 -8.97
C ASP A 132 40.69 14.51 -10.03
N GLN A 133 41.62 15.32 -9.56
CA GLN A 133 42.72 15.76 -10.35
C GLN A 133 43.65 14.56 -10.48
N ASN A 134 43.85 14.05 -11.63
CA ASN A 134 45.19 13.94 -12.19
C ASN A 134 45.27 12.94 -13.32
N GLN A 135 45.70 13.54 -14.39
CA GLN A 135 46.96 13.27 -15.06
C GLN A 135 47.00 11.99 -15.88
N PHE A 136 46.95 12.37 -17.18
CA PHE A 136 47.91 11.91 -18.19
C PHE A 136 48.68 10.64 -17.87
N ASN A 137 48.39 9.59 -18.60
CA ASN A 137 49.46 9.04 -19.40
C ASN A 137 48.90 8.31 -20.63
N SER A 138 49.44 8.74 -21.76
CA SER A 138 49.30 8.12 -23.04
C SER A 138 49.84 6.68 -23.04
N GLY A 139 49.17 5.84 -23.75
CA GLY A 139 49.75 4.59 -24.14
C GLY A 139 48.72 3.61 -24.66
N GLY A 140 48.46 3.63 -25.92
CA GLY A 140 48.43 2.46 -26.79
C GLY A 140 47.32 1.46 -26.61
N ASP A 141 46.37 1.58 -27.53
CA ASP A 141 46.08 0.52 -28.49
C ASP A 141 45.17 -0.63 -28.12
N GLN A 142 44.29 -0.85 -29.07
CA GLN A 142 43.52 -2.04 -29.43
C GLN A 142 42.20 -2.36 -28.70
N SER A 143 41.19 -1.81 -29.32
CA SER A 143 40.07 -2.53 -29.96
C SER A 143 39.92 -3.99 -29.52
N GLN A 144 38.87 -4.21 -28.76
CA GLN A 144 38.05 -5.38 -28.98
C GLN A 144 36.60 -5.03 -28.61
N GLN A 145 35.80 -4.95 -29.65
CA GLN A 145 34.36 -5.01 -29.59
C GLN A 145 33.95 -6.28 -28.87
N ALA A 146 33.39 -6.13 -27.69
CA ALA A 146 32.55 -7.16 -27.13
C ALA A 146 31.11 -6.75 -27.44
N THR A 147 30.66 -7.09 -28.63
CA THR A 147 29.25 -7.18 -28.92
C THR A 147 28.71 -8.43 -28.24
N GLY A 148 28.40 -8.31 -26.97
CA GLY A 148 27.57 -9.27 -26.30
C GLY A 148 26.12 -9.07 -26.76
N PRO A 149 25.45 -10.11 -27.29
CA PRO A 149 24.03 -9.97 -27.61
C PRO A 149 23.28 -9.65 -26.32
N ARG A 150 22.58 -8.52 -26.32
CA ARG A 150 21.62 -8.23 -25.29
C ARG A 150 20.58 -9.35 -25.28
N PRO A 151 20.27 -9.92 -24.11
CA PRO A 151 19.16 -10.85 -24.03
C PRO A 151 17.90 -10.11 -24.48
N PRO A 152 17.05 -10.76 -25.27
CA PRO A 152 15.82 -10.14 -25.70
C PRO A 152 15.00 -9.80 -24.46
N ILE A 153 14.59 -8.56 -24.36
CA ILE A 153 13.64 -8.11 -23.36
C ILE A 153 12.35 -8.87 -23.66
N PRO A 154 11.80 -9.64 -22.71
CA PRO A 154 10.51 -10.28 -22.93
C PRO A 154 9.50 -9.20 -23.24
N PRO A 155 8.65 -9.40 -24.26
CA PRO A 155 7.60 -8.45 -24.54
C PRO A 155 6.75 -8.30 -23.29
N LEU A 156 6.60 -7.06 -22.83
CA LEU A 156 5.60 -6.72 -21.84
C LEU A 156 4.26 -7.14 -22.42
N MET A 157 3.69 -8.20 -21.89
CA MET A 157 2.32 -8.53 -22.22
C MET A 157 1.46 -7.36 -21.76
N PRO A 158 0.66 -6.78 -22.67
CA PRO A 158 -0.36 -5.84 -22.24
C PRO A 158 -1.26 -6.61 -21.28
N GLY A 159 -1.21 -6.24 -20.01
CA GLY A 159 -2.18 -6.72 -19.06
C GLY A 159 -3.55 -6.29 -19.58
N ASN A 160 -4.34 -7.22 -20.01
CA ASN A 160 -5.75 -7.01 -20.25
C ASN A 160 -6.39 -6.73 -18.90
N GLY A 161 -6.22 -5.50 -18.46
CA GLY A 161 -7.03 -4.92 -17.40
C GLY A 161 -8.42 -4.70 -17.92
N GLN A 162 -9.18 -5.74 -18.04
CA GLN A 162 -10.62 -5.57 -18.20
C GLN A 162 -11.15 -5.03 -16.88
N PRO A 163 -11.85 -3.89 -16.91
CA PRO A 163 -12.57 -3.44 -15.73
C PRO A 163 -13.63 -4.49 -15.45
N ARG A 164 -13.50 -5.16 -14.31
CA ARG A 164 -14.56 -6.02 -13.82
C ARG A 164 -15.72 -5.13 -13.45
N GLN A 165 -16.71 -5.11 -14.32
CA GLN A 165 -18.01 -4.54 -13.97
C GLN A 165 -18.68 -5.52 -13.02
N TRP A 166 -18.79 -5.13 -11.77
CA TRP A 166 -19.61 -5.82 -10.81
C TRP A 166 -21.06 -5.35 -11.02
N PHE A 167 -21.86 -6.22 -11.59
CA PHE A 167 -23.29 -6.00 -11.58
C PHE A 167 -23.80 -6.30 -10.17
N VAL A 168 -24.26 -5.26 -9.50
CA VAL A 168 -25.08 -5.39 -8.32
C VAL A 168 -26.53 -5.54 -8.82
N VAL A 169 -27.10 -6.69 -8.63
CA VAL A 169 -28.53 -6.92 -8.80
C VAL A 169 -29.19 -6.69 -7.46
#